data_bc7d047703d64c7255bffc24930e9148
#
_entry.id   bc7d047703d64c7255bffc24930e9148
#
_cell.length_a   1.000
_cell.length_b   1.000
_cell.length_c   1.000
_cell.angle_alpha   90.00
_cell.angle_beta   90.00
_cell.angle_gamma   90.00
#
_symmetry.space_group_name_H-M   'P 1'
#
loop_
_entity.id
_entity.type
_entity.pdbx_description
1 polymer ?
#
loop_
_entity_poly.entity_id
_entity_poly.type
_entity_poly.pdbx_seq_one_letter_code
_entity_poly.pdbx_strand_id
1 'polypeptide(L)'
;MLELEIDYGVHCIDYKGEIIIIDYEEIGDPVGTYYTAEKMEKLVIKIENDETNYEQKKGVIDSFIKDSGNYFNRKDDNEIICKILKSGYWSTLSKLPKRDMSTIYLSNDEKEKVVTDITNFKKSKNEYTELGIPWKRNYLLEGPPGTGKSSLIFALASHFNMSIHIINLGPKVDDSIFMSAVSSLPNNTILLLEDIDALFVERKANDSNKSMVSFSGILNVLDGMARKNGLITFMTTNYINRLDKALIRPSRVDVIMKFKEATKDQIEQMFKKFFPNRVDFNIFFNKIS
;
A
#
# COMPACT_ATOMS: atom_id res chain seq x y z
N MET A 1 -20.71 -10.53 -7.40
CA MET A 1 -20.82 -10.94 -5.99
C MET A 1 -21.73 -9.93 -5.33
N LEU A 2 -22.88 -10.36 -4.80
CA LEU A 2 -23.78 -9.47 -4.07
C LEU A 2 -23.08 -9.11 -2.74
N GLU A 3 -22.67 -7.87 -2.55
CA GLU A 3 -22.34 -7.35 -1.23
C GLU A 3 -23.68 -7.28 -0.48
N LEU A 4 -23.84 -8.13 0.52
CA LEU A 4 -24.93 -8.04 1.47
C LEU A 4 -24.54 -6.96 2.49
N GLU A 5 -25.08 -5.77 2.34
CA GLU A 5 -25.08 -4.77 3.41
C GLU A 5 -26.09 -5.18 4.47
N ILE A 6 -25.67 -5.19 5.73
CA ILE A 6 -26.57 -5.42 6.85
C ILE A 6 -27.23 -4.09 7.18
N ASP A 7 -28.55 -4.01 7.03
CA ASP A 7 -29.32 -2.84 7.44
C ASP A 7 -29.37 -2.70 8.97
N TYR A 8 -29.72 -1.51 9.47
CA TYR A 8 -29.97 -1.30 10.90
C TYR A 8 -31.06 -2.26 11.40
N GLY A 9 -30.85 -2.78 12.59
CA GLY A 9 -31.78 -3.69 13.23
C GLY A 9 -31.12 -4.87 13.93
N VAL A 10 -31.94 -5.83 14.32
CA VAL A 10 -31.49 -7.05 15.01
C VAL A 10 -31.41 -8.20 14.05
N HIS A 11 -30.24 -8.78 13.93
CA HIS A 11 -29.93 -9.90 13.05
C HIS A 11 -29.52 -11.11 13.88
N CYS A 12 -30.00 -12.30 13.49
CA CYS A 12 -29.63 -13.57 14.13
C CYS A 12 -28.85 -14.42 13.14
N ILE A 13 -27.69 -14.90 13.57
CA ILE A 13 -26.78 -15.73 12.77
C ILE A 13 -26.49 -17.03 13.51
N ASP A 14 -26.68 -18.17 12.87
CA ASP A 14 -26.17 -19.45 13.38
C ASP A 14 -24.67 -19.53 13.11
N TYR A 15 -23.90 -19.62 14.16
CA TYR A 15 -22.46 -19.76 14.11
C TYR A 15 -22.02 -20.95 14.96
N LYS A 16 -21.61 -22.03 14.30
CA LYS A 16 -21.17 -23.28 14.94
C LYS A 16 -22.20 -23.88 15.91
N GLY A 17 -23.50 -23.75 15.57
CA GLY A 17 -24.62 -24.27 16.38
C GLY A 17 -25.06 -23.34 17.52
N GLU A 18 -24.51 -22.14 17.58
CA GLU A 18 -24.90 -21.11 18.55
C GLU A 18 -25.53 -19.92 17.83
N ILE A 19 -26.60 -19.37 18.38
CA ILE A 19 -27.25 -18.19 17.81
C ILE A 19 -26.54 -16.93 18.32
N ILE A 20 -25.92 -16.21 17.37
CA ILE A 20 -25.34 -14.89 17.63
C ILE A 20 -26.35 -13.85 17.20
N ILE A 21 -26.64 -12.93 18.09
CA ILE A 21 -27.53 -11.79 17.85
C ILE A 21 -26.66 -10.57 17.62
N ILE A 22 -26.81 -9.93 16.47
CA ILE A 22 -26.16 -8.68 16.11
C ILE A 22 -27.21 -7.59 16.12
N ASP A 23 -27.02 -6.62 16.98
CA ASP A 23 -27.89 -5.47 17.11
C ASP A 23 -27.13 -4.25 16.59
N TYR A 24 -27.54 -3.75 15.42
CA TYR A 24 -26.89 -2.66 14.70
C TYR A 24 -27.81 -1.46 14.68
N GLU A 25 -27.41 -0.41 15.37
CA GLU A 25 -28.22 0.80 15.55
C GLU A 25 -27.41 2.07 15.30
N GLU A 26 -28.09 3.08 14.79
CA GLU A 26 -27.60 4.44 14.70
C GLU A 26 -27.81 5.17 16.02
N ILE A 27 -26.80 5.85 16.57
CA ILE A 27 -26.89 6.53 17.87
C ILE A 27 -26.67 8.02 17.70
N GLY A 28 -27.62 8.79 18.30
CA GLY A 28 -27.49 10.23 18.44
C GLY A 28 -27.68 11.02 17.16
N ASP A 29 -27.49 12.32 17.27
CA ASP A 29 -27.52 13.22 16.13
C ASP A 29 -26.17 13.19 15.35
N PRO A 30 -26.21 13.42 14.04
CA PRO A 30 -24.99 13.47 13.25
C PRO A 30 -24.00 14.51 13.80
N VAL A 31 -22.77 14.10 14.05
CA VAL A 31 -21.71 14.99 14.56
C VAL A 31 -20.86 15.44 13.38
N GLY A 32 -20.86 16.75 13.10
CA GLY A 32 -20.06 17.32 12.03
C GLY A 32 -20.66 18.58 11.43
N THR A 33 -20.02 19.09 10.37
CA THR A 33 -20.54 20.21 9.58
C THR A 33 -21.46 19.71 8.47
N TYR A 34 -22.22 20.60 7.83
CA TYR A 34 -23.21 20.29 6.78
C TYR A 34 -22.67 19.40 5.62
N TYR A 35 -21.32 19.35 5.44
CA TYR A 35 -20.65 18.53 4.42
C TYR A 35 -19.89 17.31 4.96
N THR A 36 -19.80 17.16 6.29
CA THR A 36 -19.00 16.10 6.94
C THR A 36 -19.70 15.48 8.15
N ALA A 37 -21.04 15.55 8.17
CA ALA A 37 -21.79 14.95 9.27
C ALA A 37 -21.66 13.43 9.20
N GLU A 38 -20.98 12.84 10.17
CA GLU A 38 -20.90 11.40 10.36
C GLU A 38 -21.93 11.00 11.43
N LYS A 39 -22.68 9.95 11.13
CA LYS A 39 -23.58 9.32 12.09
C LYS A 39 -22.77 8.36 12.96
N MET A 40 -23.05 8.38 14.25
CA MET A 40 -22.47 7.38 15.14
C MET A 40 -23.26 6.08 15.04
N GLU A 41 -22.55 4.99 14.87
CA GLU A 41 -23.12 3.66 14.76
C GLU A 41 -22.69 2.81 15.94
N LYS A 42 -23.59 1.94 16.41
CA LYS A 42 -23.30 0.99 17.48
C LYS A 42 -23.64 -0.41 17.03
N LEU A 43 -22.67 -1.28 17.14
CA LEU A 43 -22.81 -2.70 16.90
C LEU A 43 -22.70 -3.45 18.22
N VAL A 44 -23.73 -4.16 18.63
CA VAL A 44 -23.70 -5.01 19.82
C VAL A 44 -23.84 -6.45 19.40
N ILE A 45 -22.86 -7.27 19.77
CA ILE A 45 -22.88 -8.71 19.52
C ILE A 45 -23.25 -9.43 20.82
N LYS A 46 -24.34 -10.18 20.79
CA LYS A 46 -24.88 -10.91 21.94
C LYS A 46 -24.97 -12.40 21.62
N ILE A 47 -24.88 -13.23 22.63
CA ILE A 47 -25.18 -14.67 22.58
C ILE A 47 -26.02 -15.01 23.80
N GLU A 48 -27.03 -15.85 23.64
CA GLU A 48 -27.80 -16.34 24.77
C GLU A 48 -26.90 -17.15 25.72
N ASN A 49 -26.94 -16.81 26.98
CA ASN A 49 -26.08 -17.41 28.00
C ASN A 49 -26.91 -17.99 29.13
N ASP A 50 -26.61 -19.24 29.52
CA ASP A 50 -26.99 -19.81 30.81
C ASP A 50 -25.80 -19.58 31.76
N GLU A 51 -26.09 -19.17 33.01
CA GLU A 51 -25.09 -18.73 34.00
C GLU A 51 -23.90 -19.70 34.19
N THR A 52 -24.01 -20.93 33.74
CA THR A 52 -22.99 -21.99 33.89
C THR A 52 -21.93 -22.04 32.82
N ASN A 53 -22.05 -21.29 31.68
CA ASN A 53 -21.21 -21.46 30.49
C ASN A 53 -20.57 -20.16 29.96
N TYR A 54 -20.35 -19.16 30.79
CA TYR A 54 -19.88 -17.85 30.39
C TYR A 54 -18.56 -17.88 29.56
N GLU A 55 -17.54 -18.56 30.05
CA GLU A 55 -16.23 -18.62 29.37
C GLU A 55 -16.30 -19.32 27.99
N GLN A 56 -17.13 -20.35 27.88
CA GLN A 56 -17.34 -21.05 26.60
C GLN A 56 -18.06 -20.14 25.61
N LYS A 57 -19.13 -19.44 26.02
CA LYS A 57 -19.89 -18.52 25.17
C LYS A 57 -19.06 -17.32 24.75
N LYS A 58 -18.22 -16.79 25.64
CA LYS A 58 -17.24 -15.74 25.31
C LYS A 58 -16.28 -16.22 24.24
N GLY A 59 -15.76 -17.46 24.36
CA GLY A 59 -14.88 -18.06 23.34
C GLY A 59 -15.55 -18.18 21.96
N VAL A 60 -16.87 -18.41 21.93
CA VAL A 60 -17.65 -18.42 20.67
C VAL A 60 -17.72 -17.03 20.05
N ILE A 61 -18.01 -15.99 20.82
CA ILE A 61 -18.03 -14.59 20.35
C ILE A 61 -16.64 -14.19 19.84
N ASP A 62 -15.58 -14.46 20.59
CA ASP A 62 -14.21 -14.16 20.18
C ASP A 62 -13.82 -14.88 18.87
N SER A 63 -14.25 -16.13 18.70
CA SER A 63 -14.05 -16.90 17.48
C SER A 63 -14.86 -16.29 16.32
N PHE A 64 -16.11 -15.89 16.56
CA PHE A 64 -16.96 -15.26 15.56
C PHE A 64 -16.35 -13.94 15.06
N ILE A 65 -15.93 -13.07 15.97
CA ILE A 65 -15.29 -11.80 15.63
C ILE A 65 -14.01 -12.06 14.82
N LYS A 66 -13.19 -13.03 15.25
CA LYS A 66 -11.96 -13.40 14.56
C LYS A 66 -12.22 -13.97 13.17
N ASP A 67 -13.17 -14.88 13.04
CA ASP A 67 -13.52 -15.52 11.78
C ASP A 67 -14.19 -14.53 10.82
N SER A 68 -15.04 -13.62 11.33
CA SER A 68 -15.62 -12.52 10.56
C SER A 68 -14.52 -11.55 10.07
N GLY A 69 -13.59 -11.17 10.93
CA GLY A 69 -12.43 -10.37 10.56
C GLY A 69 -11.56 -11.07 9.51
N ASN A 70 -11.33 -12.37 9.65
CA ASN A 70 -10.61 -13.18 8.67
C ASN A 70 -11.37 -13.30 7.34
N TYR A 71 -12.69 -13.43 7.38
CA TYR A 71 -13.54 -13.46 6.19
C TYR A 71 -13.53 -12.12 5.45
N PHE A 72 -13.69 -11.03 6.17
CA PHE A 72 -13.64 -9.67 5.61
C PHE A 72 -12.23 -9.31 5.11
N ASN A 73 -11.20 -9.80 5.82
CA ASN A 73 -9.80 -9.67 5.42
C ASN A 73 -9.34 -10.82 4.50
N ARG A 74 -10.22 -11.75 4.13
CA ARG A 74 -9.96 -12.59 2.96
C ARG A 74 -9.90 -11.65 1.76
N LYS A 75 -8.73 -11.05 1.60
CA LYS A 75 -8.31 -10.55 0.30
C LYS A 75 -8.58 -11.72 -0.63
N ASP A 76 -9.31 -11.46 -1.69
CA ASP A 76 -9.32 -12.39 -2.82
C ASP A 76 -7.84 -12.67 -3.06
N ASP A 77 -7.38 -13.90 -2.71
CA ASP A 77 -5.94 -14.21 -2.66
C ASP A 77 -5.26 -13.99 -4.01
N ASN A 78 -6.05 -13.65 -5.03
CA ASN A 78 -5.65 -13.38 -6.40
C ASN A 78 -5.57 -11.88 -6.74
N GLU A 79 -5.94 -10.95 -5.85
CA GLU A 79 -5.97 -9.52 -6.16
C GLU A 79 -5.12 -8.68 -5.19
N ILE A 80 -4.63 -7.55 -5.69
CA ILE A 80 -4.03 -6.48 -4.90
C ILE A 80 -4.98 -5.30 -4.88
N ILE A 81 -5.19 -4.77 -3.70
CA ILE A 81 -5.98 -3.54 -3.53
C ILE A 81 -5.07 -2.34 -3.68
N CYS A 82 -5.38 -1.47 -4.63
CA CYS A 82 -4.77 -0.17 -4.80
C CYS A 82 -5.73 0.89 -4.30
N LYS A 83 -5.25 1.73 -3.38
CA LYS A 83 -5.99 2.88 -2.86
C LYS A 83 -5.28 4.18 -3.20
N ILE A 84 -6.05 5.25 -3.33
CA ILE A 84 -5.53 6.58 -3.57
C ILE A 84 -6.09 7.55 -2.54
N LEU A 85 -5.26 8.51 -2.13
CA LEU A 85 -5.70 9.58 -1.25
C LEU A 85 -6.55 10.60 -2.03
N LYS A 86 -7.82 10.76 -1.63
CA LYS A 86 -8.74 11.76 -2.19
C LYS A 86 -9.35 12.56 -1.06
N SER A 87 -9.17 13.89 -1.06
CA SER A 87 -9.78 14.79 -0.07
C SER A 87 -9.57 14.36 1.39
N GLY A 88 -8.39 13.81 1.71
CA GLY A 88 -8.03 13.35 3.06
C GLY A 88 -8.40 11.91 3.40
N TYR A 89 -9.12 11.21 2.53
CA TYR A 89 -9.56 9.83 2.77
C TYR A 89 -8.97 8.85 1.74
N TRP A 90 -8.76 7.60 2.17
CA TRP A 90 -8.33 6.51 1.31
C TRP A 90 -9.50 5.91 0.53
N SER A 91 -9.53 6.15 -0.77
CA SER A 91 -10.52 5.57 -1.68
C SER A 91 -9.92 4.42 -2.48
N THR A 92 -10.68 3.35 -2.71
CA THR A 92 -10.23 2.26 -3.59
C THR A 92 -10.14 2.79 -5.03
N LEU A 93 -8.93 2.73 -5.58
CA LEU A 93 -8.68 3.09 -6.98
C LEU A 93 -8.97 1.92 -7.89
N SER A 94 -8.44 0.74 -7.55
CA SER A 94 -8.60 -0.48 -8.34
C SER A 94 -8.30 -1.71 -7.49
N LYS A 95 -8.86 -2.85 -7.92
CA LYS A 95 -8.42 -4.19 -7.54
C LYS A 95 -7.73 -4.79 -8.76
N LEU A 96 -6.50 -5.20 -8.65
CA LEU A 96 -5.68 -5.70 -9.74
C LEU A 96 -5.29 -7.15 -9.48
N PRO A 97 -5.30 -8.02 -10.51
CA PRO A 97 -4.80 -9.37 -10.35
C PRO A 97 -3.33 -9.36 -9.90
N LYS A 98 -2.96 -10.31 -9.05
CA LYS A 98 -1.57 -10.45 -8.60
C LYS A 98 -0.63 -10.61 -9.77
N ARG A 99 0.46 -9.89 -9.71
CA ARG A 99 1.52 -9.93 -10.71
C ARG A 99 2.69 -10.74 -10.20
N ASP A 100 3.03 -11.80 -10.91
CA ASP A 100 4.16 -12.66 -10.56
C ASP A 100 5.51 -11.96 -10.84
N MET A 101 6.49 -12.16 -9.96
CA MET A 101 7.85 -11.62 -10.09
C MET A 101 8.57 -12.11 -11.36
N SER A 102 8.17 -13.25 -11.94
CA SER A 102 8.70 -13.73 -13.22
C SER A 102 8.34 -12.85 -14.41
N THR A 103 7.32 -11.95 -14.24
CA THR A 103 6.91 -10.99 -15.27
C THR A 103 7.73 -9.68 -15.24
N ILE A 104 8.66 -9.57 -14.30
CA ILE A 104 9.56 -8.43 -14.16
C ILE A 104 10.91 -8.80 -14.75
N TYR A 105 11.34 -8.06 -15.76
CA TYR A 105 12.58 -8.31 -16.49
C TYR A 105 13.69 -7.38 -15.99
N LEU A 106 14.17 -7.66 -14.79
CA LEU A 106 15.39 -7.10 -14.22
C LEU A 106 16.46 -8.19 -14.16
N SER A 107 17.71 -7.82 -13.89
CA SER A 107 18.74 -8.82 -13.58
C SER A 107 18.27 -9.66 -12.36
N ASN A 108 18.62 -10.93 -12.34
CA ASN A 108 18.22 -11.81 -11.24
C ASN A 108 18.77 -11.29 -9.91
N ASP A 109 19.99 -10.78 -9.89
CA ASP A 109 20.60 -10.18 -8.70
C ASP A 109 19.81 -9.00 -8.14
N GLU A 110 19.25 -8.13 -9.00
CA GLU A 110 18.47 -6.97 -8.55
C GLU A 110 17.12 -7.39 -7.98
N LYS A 111 16.47 -8.40 -8.59
CA LYS A 111 15.23 -8.97 -8.05
C LYS A 111 15.45 -9.61 -6.69
N GLU A 112 16.47 -10.46 -6.58
CA GLU A 112 16.79 -11.17 -5.34
C GLU A 112 17.18 -10.21 -4.22
N LYS A 113 17.97 -9.17 -4.54
CA LYS A 113 18.36 -8.15 -3.57
C LYS A 113 17.16 -7.43 -2.97
N VAL A 114 16.23 -6.94 -3.79
CA VAL A 114 15.07 -6.20 -3.27
C VAL A 114 14.12 -7.12 -2.50
N VAL A 115 13.90 -8.35 -2.94
CA VAL A 115 13.05 -9.32 -2.22
C VAL A 115 13.68 -9.71 -0.88
N THR A 116 14.98 -9.98 -0.87
CA THR A 116 15.73 -10.31 0.36
C THR A 116 15.72 -9.13 1.33
N ASP A 117 15.95 -7.91 0.84
CA ASP A 117 15.95 -6.70 1.66
C ASP A 117 14.61 -6.48 2.34
N ILE A 118 13.48 -6.55 1.61
CA ILE A 118 12.14 -6.44 2.18
C ILE A 118 11.87 -7.57 3.17
N THR A 119 12.29 -8.79 2.85
CA THR A 119 12.10 -9.96 3.72
C THR A 119 12.82 -9.77 5.06
N ASN A 120 14.08 -9.31 5.02
CA ASN A 120 14.88 -9.04 6.22
C ASN A 120 14.29 -7.88 7.01
N PHE A 121 13.90 -6.79 6.35
CA PHE A 121 13.25 -5.65 6.98
C PHE A 121 11.98 -6.06 7.73
N LYS A 122 11.12 -6.90 7.13
CA LYS A 122 9.89 -7.38 7.80
C LYS A 122 10.18 -8.21 9.05
N LYS A 123 11.33 -8.86 9.14
CA LYS A 123 11.76 -9.67 10.30
C LYS A 123 12.49 -8.85 11.36
N SER A 124 13.05 -7.70 11.03
CA SER A 124 13.97 -6.93 11.87
C SER A 124 13.30 -5.98 12.87
N LYS A 125 11.98 -6.08 13.10
CA LYS A 125 11.24 -5.19 14.00
C LYS A 125 11.90 -5.02 15.37
N ASN A 126 12.34 -6.13 15.98
CA ASN A 126 12.95 -6.11 17.31
C ASN A 126 14.29 -5.38 17.30
N GLU A 127 15.13 -5.59 16.29
CA GLU A 127 16.42 -4.90 16.13
C GLU A 127 16.23 -3.38 16.05
N TYR A 128 15.26 -2.92 15.23
CA TYR A 128 14.95 -1.49 15.13
C TYR A 128 14.48 -0.91 16.46
N THR A 129 13.69 -1.67 17.21
CA THR A 129 13.20 -1.26 18.53
C THR A 129 14.34 -1.19 19.56
N GLU A 130 15.24 -2.17 19.59
CA GLU A 130 16.40 -2.22 20.48
C GLU A 130 17.40 -1.07 20.17
N LEU A 131 17.56 -0.74 18.89
CA LEU A 131 18.41 0.37 18.45
C LEU A 131 17.76 1.75 18.63
N GLY A 132 16.47 1.81 18.98
CA GLY A 132 15.72 3.07 19.15
C GLY A 132 15.55 3.86 17.86
N ILE A 133 15.58 3.18 16.70
CA ILE A 133 15.43 3.81 15.37
C ILE A 133 14.05 3.49 14.77
N PRO A 134 13.49 4.40 13.94
CA PRO A 134 12.18 4.16 13.29
C PRO A 134 12.21 2.92 12.40
N TRP A 135 11.29 1.97 12.63
CA TRP A 135 11.15 0.78 11.80
C TRP A 135 10.41 1.13 10.50
N LYS A 136 11.17 1.58 9.52
CA LYS A 136 10.71 1.96 8.18
C LYS A 136 11.76 1.60 7.13
N ARG A 137 11.35 1.48 5.86
CA ARG A 137 12.25 1.20 4.75
C ARG A 137 11.81 1.96 3.50
N ASN A 138 12.67 2.83 2.99
CA ASN A 138 12.35 3.73 1.90
C ASN A 138 13.19 3.41 0.67
N TYR A 139 12.52 3.19 -0.46
CA TYR A 139 13.11 2.87 -1.75
C TYR A 139 12.89 4.03 -2.73
N LEU A 140 13.92 4.38 -3.49
CA LEU A 140 13.84 5.32 -4.61
C LEU A 140 14.13 4.57 -5.91
N LEU A 141 13.15 4.52 -6.80
CA LEU A 141 13.28 3.96 -8.13
C LEU A 141 13.50 5.09 -9.13
N GLU A 142 14.70 5.16 -9.72
CA GLU A 142 15.05 6.19 -10.70
C GLU A 142 15.19 5.60 -12.11
N GLY A 143 14.85 6.37 -13.11
CA GLY A 143 15.08 6.02 -14.52
C GLY A 143 14.00 6.53 -15.46
N PRO A 144 14.20 6.40 -16.79
CA PRO A 144 13.26 6.88 -17.79
C PRO A 144 11.85 6.33 -17.61
N PRO A 145 10.83 7.03 -18.12
CA PRO A 145 9.47 6.50 -18.14
C PRO A 145 9.41 5.20 -18.97
N GLY A 146 8.49 4.29 -18.60
CA GLY A 146 8.31 3.02 -19.31
C GLY A 146 9.33 1.92 -18.98
N THR A 147 10.31 2.15 -18.12
CA THR A 147 11.34 1.16 -17.77
C THR A 147 10.91 0.12 -16.73
N GLY A 148 9.65 0.17 -16.23
CA GLY A 148 9.09 -0.86 -15.37
C GLY A 148 9.11 -0.56 -13.86
N LYS A 149 9.40 0.68 -13.43
CA LYS A 149 9.42 1.08 -12.03
C LYS A 149 8.14 0.70 -11.27
N SER A 150 6.99 1.20 -11.70
CA SER A 150 5.69 0.87 -11.07
C SER A 150 5.36 -0.61 -11.20
N SER A 151 5.75 -1.26 -12.31
CA SER A 151 5.58 -2.72 -12.50
C SER A 151 6.28 -3.54 -11.43
N LEU A 152 7.50 -3.17 -11.03
CA LEU A 152 8.22 -3.83 -9.94
C LEU A 152 7.47 -3.66 -8.62
N ILE A 153 6.97 -2.45 -8.32
CA ILE A 153 6.23 -2.18 -7.08
C ILE A 153 4.98 -3.06 -6.99
N PHE A 154 4.22 -3.18 -8.08
CA PHE A 154 3.04 -4.06 -8.14
C PHE A 154 3.40 -5.54 -7.96
N ALA A 155 4.50 -6.00 -8.55
CA ALA A 155 4.96 -7.38 -8.39
C ALA A 155 5.45 -7.66 -6.95
N LEU A 156 6.15 -6.72 -6.32
CA LEU A 156 6.54 -6.83 -4.90
C LEU A 156 5.33 -6.82 -3.97
N ALA A 157 4.35 -5.95 -4.22
CA ALA A 157 3.10 -5.95 -3.47
C ALA A 157 2.37 -7.31 -3.59
N SER A 158 2.36 -7.90 -4.79
CA SER A 158 1.83 -9.24 -5.02
C SER A 158 2.58 -10.32 -4.25
N HIS A 159 3.89 -10.29 -4.35
CA HIS A 159 4.77 -11.28 -3.73
C HIS A 159 4.65 -11.28 -2.18
N PHE A 160 4.55 -10.09 -1.59
CA PHE A 160 4.43 -9.93 -0.14
C PHE A 160 2.99 -9.83 0.37
N ASN A 161 1.99 -9.99 -0.50
CA ASN A 161 0.56 -9.85 -0.20
C ASN A 161 0.22 -8.52 0.50
N MET A 162 0.75 -7.42 -0.03
CA MET A 162 0.59 -6.06 0.50
C MET A 162 -0.39 -5.25 -0.36
N SER A 163 -1.13 -4.34 0.25
CA SER A 163 -1.89 -3.32 -0.48
C SER A 163 -0.98 -2.17 -0.90
N ILE A 164 -1.36 -1.45 -1.96
CA ILE A 164 -0.65 -0.24 -2.40
C ILE A 164 -1.53 0.97 -2.09
N HIS A 165 -0.96 1.95 -1.42
CA HIS A 165 -1.60 3.22 -1.13
C HIS A 165 -0.81 4.33 -1.80
N ILE A 166 -1.47 5.03 -2.73
CA ILE A 166 -0.86 6.04 -3.60
C ILE A 166 -1.22 7.43 -3.09
N ILE A 167 -0.23 8.28 -2.92
CA ILE A 167 -0.45 9.70 -2.65
C ILE A 167 0.10 10.50 -3.83
N ASN A 168 -0.81 11.18 -4.52
CA ASN A 168 -0.44 12.18 -5.51
C ASN A 168 -0.22 13.51 -4.78
N LEU A 169 1.01 14.01 -4.81
CA LEU A 169 1.42 15.22 -4.11
C LEU A 169 1.00 16.47 -4.90
N GLY A 170 -0.30 16.64 -5.08
CA GLY A 170 -0.92 17.75 -5.80
C GLY A 170 -1.47 18.85 -4.88
N PRO A 171 -2.17 19.87 -5.43
CA PRO A 171 -2.61 21.06 -4.71
C PRO A 171 -3.71 20.82 -3.66
N LYS A 172 -4.26 19.61 -3.58
CA LYS A 172 -5.31 19.25 -2.61
C LYS A 172 -4.78 18.53 -1.36
N VAL A 173 -3.48 18.31 -1.27
CA VAL A 173 -2.85 17.61 -0.15
C VAL A 173 -1.85 18.54 0.49
N ASP A 174 -2.11 18.98 1.71
CA ASP A 174 -1.18 19.73 2.54
C ASP A 174 -0.39 18.83 3.50
N ASP A 175 0.52 19.40 4.28
CA ASP A 175 1.34 18.65 5.23
C ASP A 175 0.51 17.90 6.29
N SER A 176 -0.59 18.48 6.75
CA SER A 176 -1.45 17.89 7.77
C SER A 176 -2.19 16.67 7.23
N ILE A 177 -2.80 16.82 6.06
CA ILE A 177 -3.48 15.73 5.34
C ILE A 177 -2.48 14.62 5.02
N PHE A 178 -1.27 14.97 4.53
CA PHE A 178 -0.23 14.01 4.21
C PHE A 178 0.22 13.19 5.42
N MET A 179 0.52 13.87 6.55
CA MET A 179 0.91 13.19 7.80
C MET A 179 -0.21 12.31 8.36
N SER A 180 -1.44 12.80 8.35
CA SER A 180 -2.62 12.04 8.81
C SER A 180 -2.84 10.80 7.95
N ALA A 181 -2.78 10.95 6.62
CA ALA A 181 -2.93 9.85 5.68
C ALA A 181 -1.88 8.76 5.91
N VAL A 182 -0.61 9.13 6.09
CA VAL A 182 0.46 8.15 6.35
C VAL A 182 0.26 7.46 7.70
N SER A 183 -0.14 8.21 8.73
CA SER A 183 -0.39 7.63 10.07
C SER A 183 -1.55 6.64 10.07
N SER A 184 -2.56 6.85 9.22
CA SER A 184 -3.76 6.00 9.10
C SER A 184 -3.57 4.78 8.20
N LEU A 185 -2.39 4.59 7.57
CA LEU A 185 -2.14 3.45 6.70
C LEU A 185 -2.37 2.12 7.45
N PRO A 186 -3.02 1.13 6.85
CA PRO A 186 -3.11 -0.19 7.44
C PRO A 186 -1.73 -0.86 7.56
N ASN A 187 -1.64 -1.90 8.36
CA ASN A 187 -0.46 -2.75 8.35
C ASN A 187 -0.35 -3.49 7.01
N ASN A 188 0.87 -3.92 6.70
CA ASN A 188 1.15 -4.67 5.46
C ASN A 188 0.78 -3.89 4.18
N THR A 189 1.20 -2.63 4.13
CA THR A 189 0.91 -1.68 3.06
C THR A 189 2.21 -1.13 2.48
N ILE A 190 2.25 -0.93 1.18
CA ILE A 190 3.25 -0.13 0.49
C ILE A 190 2.68 1.27 0.29
N LEU A 191 3.38 2.29 0.78
CA LEU A 191 3.13 3.68 0.40
C LEU A 191 3.87 3.97 -0.90
N LEU A 192 3.15 4.47 -1.90
CA LEU A 192 3.71 4.85 -3.19
C LEU A 192 3.58 6.36 -3.42
N LEU A 193 4.72 7.01 -3.65
CA LEU A 193 4.83 8.42 -4.05
C LEU A 193 5.40 8.44 -5.47
N GLU A 194 4.53 8.66 -6.48
CA GLU A 194 4.95 8.68 -7.88
C GLU A 194 5.46 10.06 -8.30
N ASP A 195 6.46 10.05 -9.20
CA ASP A 195 7.03 11.22 -9.88
C ASP A 195 7.37 12.37 -8.93
N ILE A 196 8.10 12.05 -7.83
CA ILE A 196 8.43 13.02 -6.78
C ILE A 196 9.25 14.20 -7.29
N ASP A 197 9.91 14.09 -8.45
CA ASP A 197 10.63 15.20 -9.09
C ASP A 197 9.71 16.34 -9.53
N ALA A 198 8.43 16.08 -9.80
CA ALA A 198 7.44 17.12 -10.11
C ALA A 198 7.36 18.19 -9.01
N LEU A 199 7.49 17.80 -7.75
CA LEU A 199 7.51 18.73 -6.59
C LEU A 199 8.63 19.76 -6.64
N PHE A 200 9.74 19.45 -7.30
CA PHE A 200 10.91 20.33 -7.38
C PHE A 200 10.87 21.24 -8.61
N VAL A 201 10.16 20.84 -9.66
CA VAL A 201 9.96 21.66 -10.88
C VAL A 201 8.95 22.76 -10.61
N GLU A 202 7.83 22.45 -9.98
CA GLU A 202 6.72 23.36 -9.72
C GLU A 202 7.07 24.49 -8.75
N ARG A 203 8.12 24.33 -7.91
CA ARG A 203 8.58 25.39 -6.99
C ARG A 203 9.14 26.62 -7.70
N LYS A 204 9.50 26.50 -8.97
CA LYS A 204 10.04 27.60 -9.79
C LYS A 204 8.98 28.34 -10.63
N ALA A 205 7.77 27.83 -10.69
CA ALA A 205 6.67 28.41 -11.45
C ALA A 205 5.57 28.96 -10.50
N ASN A 206 5.00 30.12 -10.85
CA ASN A 206 3.86 30.73 -10.13
C ASN A 206 2.55 30.10 -10.58
N ASP A 207 2.37 28.78 -10.43
CA ASP A 207 1.21 28.08 -10.98
C ASP A 207 0.22 27.68 -9.89
N SER A 208 -1.08 27.81 -10.22
CA SER A 208 -2.23 27.43 -9.38
C SER A 208 -2.32 25.91 -9.08
N ASN A 209 -1.52 25.09 -9.75
CA ASN A 209 -1.42 23.64 -9.56
C ASN A 209 -0.33 23.19 -8.59
N LYS A 210 0.25 24.13 -7.83
CA LYS A 210 1.38 23.86 -6.93
C LYS A 210 0.98 22.90 -5.83
N SER A 211 1.84 21.89 -5.57
CA SER A 211 1.72 21.03 -4.40
C SER A 211 1.71 21.86 -3.11
N MET A 212 0.75 21.57 -2.23
CA MET A 212 0.66 22.20 -0.90
C MET A 212 1.49 21.42 0.14
N VAL A 213 1.99 20.23 -0.20
CA VAL A 213 2.93 19.51 0.68
C VAL A 213 4.27 20.20 0.62
N SER A 214 4.74 20.61 1.79
CA SER A 214 6.06 21.22 1.91
C SER A 214 7.17 20.16 1.77
N PHE A 215 8.37 20.61 1.38
CA PHE A 215 9.53 19.71 1.37
C PHE A 215 9.82 19.14 2.77
N SER A 216 9.64 19.97 3.80
CA SER A 216 9.77 19.56 5.19
C SER A 216 8.74 18.49 5.58
N GLY A 217 7.50 18.60 5.10
CA GLY A 217 6.45 17.59 5.31
C GLY A 217 6.87 16.22 4.77
N ILE A 218 7.42 16.19 3.55
CA ILE A 218 7.92 14.93 2.96
C ILE A 218 9.09 14.38 3.79
N LEU A 219 10.07 15.24 4.13
CA LEU A 219 11.21 14.81 4.93
C LEU A 219 10.79 14.24 6.29
N ASN A 220 9.82 14.87 6.95
CA ASN A 220 9.30 14.40 8.24
C ASN A 220 8.67 13.00 8.14
N VAL A 221 7.92 12.72 7.08
CA VAL A 221 7.39 11.38 6.84
C VAL A 221 8.51 10.37 6.59
N LEU A 222 9.48 10.73 5.74
CA LEU A 222 10.62 9.88 5.43
C LEU A 222 11.53 9.65 6.64
N ASP A 223 11.66 10.61 7.54
CA ASP A 223 12.38 10.48 8.80
C ASP A 223 11.62 9.61 9.84
N GLY A 224 10.38 9.24 9.57
CA GLY A 224 9.56 8.36 10.42
C GLY A 224 8.74 9.11 11.46
N MET A 225 8.58 10.42 11.36
CA MET A 225 7.77 11.24 12.30
C MET A 225 6.28 10.92 12.24
N ALA A 226 5.79 10.36 11.13
CA ALA A 226 4.41 9.90 10.99
C ALA A 226 4.06 8.70 11.89
N ARG A 227 5.01 8.19 12.68
CA ARG A 227 4.85 7.11 13.68
C ARG A 227 4.23 5.81 13.14
N LYS A 228 4.28 5.58 11.82
CA LYS A 228 3.83 4.33 11.23
C LYS A 228 4.95 3.30 11.25
N ASN A 229 4.86 2.34 12.15
CA ASN A 229 5.82 1.24 12.26
C ASN A 229 5.66 0.23 11.11
N GLY A 230 6.79 -0.25 10.59
CA GLY A 230 6.83 -1.22 9.50
C GLY A 230 6.46 -0.65 8.13
N LEU A 231 6.51 0.67 7.98
CA LEU A 231 6.20 1.34 6.72
C LEU A 231 7.26 1.04 5.67
N ILE A 232 6.80 0.56 4.51
CA ILE A 232 7.60 0.45 3.30
C ILE A 232 7.13 1.53 2.34
N THR A 233 8.04 2.45 1.98
CA THR A 233 7.74 3.53 1.04
C THR A 233 8.52 3.32 -0.24
N PHE A 234 7.82 3.38 -1.36
CA PHE A 234 8.44 3.47 -2.69
C PHE A 234 8.22 4.87 -3.26
N MET A 235 9.28 5.45 -3.74
CA MET A 235 9.27 6.71 -4.48
C MET A 235 9.74 6.46 -5.90
N THR A 236 9.11 7.09 -6.89
CA THR A 236 9.59 7.05 -8.27
C THR A 236 10.02 8.42 -8.74
N THR A 237 11.04 8.46 -9.59
CA THR A 237 11.47 9.66 -10.29
C THR A 237 11.99 9.33 -11.67
N ASN A 238 11.74 10.22 -12.62
CA ASN A 238 12.35 10.14 -13.94
C ASN A 238 13.66 10.94 -14.01
N TYR A 239 13.90 11.84 -13.06
CA TYR A 239 15.03 12.77 -13.07
C TYR A 239 15.62 12.96 -11.66
N ILE A 240 16.46 12.03 -11.22
CA ILE A 240 17.09 12.12 -9.88
C ILE A 240 17.86 13.43 -9.67
N ASN A 241 18.42 14.02 -10.72
CA ASN A 241 19.19 15.28 -10.65
C ASN A 241 18.31 16.50 -10.30
N ARG A 242 16.97 16.38 -10.38
CA ARG A 242 16.02 17.41 -9.97
C ARG A 242 15.69 17.34 -8.48
N LEU A 243 15.95 16.21 -7.86
CA LEU A 243 15.66 16.01 -6.43
C LEU A 243 16.67 16.77 -5.58
N ASP A 244 16.19 17.32 -4.47
CA ASP A 244 17.07 17.92 -3.47
C ASP A 244 17.94 16.83 -2.83
N LYS A 245 19.22 17.14 -2.67
CA LYS A 245 20.20 16.23 -2.05
C LYS A 245 19.80 15.82 -0.62
N ALA A 246 19.04 16.65 0.08
CA ALA A 246 18.57 16.32 1.42
C ALA A 246 17.55 15.15 1.43
N LEU A 247 16.81 14.96 0.34
CA LEU A 247 15.86 13.84 0.21
C LEU A 247 16.60 12.51 0.04
N ILE A 248 17.72 12.51 -0.70
CA ILE A 248 18.47 11.31 -1.08
C ILE A 248 19.46 10.87 0.01
N ARG A 249 19.50 11.57 1.15
CA ARG A 249 20.43 11.23 2.25
C ARG A 249 20.12 9.83 2.81
N PRO A 250 21.17 9.09 3.26
CA PRO A 250 20.98 7.91 4.11
C PRO A 250 20.04 8.24 5.27
N SER A 251 19.23 7.30 5.71
CA SER A 251 18.10 7.42 6.64
C SER A 251 16.79 7.93 6.03
N ARG A 252 16.80 8.62 4.89
CA ARG A 252 15.58 9.03 4.14
C ARG A 252 15.32 8.15 2.94
N VAL A 253 16.38 7.80 2.21
CA VAL A 253 16.36 6.78 1.17
C VAL A 253 17.35 5.70 1.57
N ASP A 254 16.85 4.50 1.82
CA ASP A 254 17.67 3.37 2.25
C ASP A 254 18.24 2.61 1.05
N VAL A 255 17.47 2.55 -0.05
CA VAL A 255 17.84 1.83 -1.27
C VAL A 255 17.49 2.66 -2.51
N ILE A 256 18.47 2.85 -3.40
CA ILE A 256 18.25 3.46 -4.71
C ILE A 256 18.38 2.38 -5.77
N MET A 257 17.33 2.18 -6.57
CA MET A 257 17.34 1.26 -7.71
C MET A 257 17.31 2.06 -9.01
N LYS A 258 18.28 1.76 -9.90
CA LYS A 258 18.44 2.44 -11.18
C LYS A 258 17.84 1.62 -12.31
N PHE A 259 16.80 2.16 -12.92
CA PHE A 259 16.17 1.59 -14.10
C PHE A 259 16.78 2.22 -15.37
N LYS A 260 17.14 1.39 -16.31
CA LYS A 260 17.70 1.78 -17.60
C LYS A 260 16.86 1.17 -18.71
N GLU A 261 17.19 1.52 -19.95
CA GLU A 261 16.67 0.81 -21.11
C GLU A 261 16.98 -0.68 -21.01
N ALA A 262 16.09 -1.50 -21.58
CA ALA A 262 16.20 -2.94 -21.50
C ALA A 262 17.47 -3.45 -22.18
N THR A 263 18.21 -4.28 -21.49
CA THR A 263 19.37 -4.98 -22.05
C THR A 263 18.93 -6.07 -23.04
N LYS A 264 19.86 -6.51 -23.90
CA LYS A 264 19.59 -7.61 -24.82
C LYS A 264 19.04 -8.86 -24.11
N ASP A 265 19.59 -9.20 -22.96
CA ASP A 265 19.15 -10.36 -22.17
C ASP A 265 17.73 -10.20 -21.64
N GLN A 266 17.38 -9.00 -21.20
CA GLN A 266 16.01 -8.69 -20.75
C GLN A 266 15.02 -8.79 -21.92
N ILE A 267 15.37 -8.24 -23.07
CA ILE A 267 14.55 -8.32 -24.29
C ILE A 267 14.41 -9.79 -24.73
N GLU A 268 15.47 -10.59 -24.62
CA GLU A 268 15.42 -12.03 -24.95
C GLU A 268 14.50 -12.81 -24.00
N GLN A 269 14.55 -12.52 -22.70
CA GLN A 269 13.63 -13.11 -21.72
C GLN A 269 12.17 -12.74 -22.05
N MET A 270 11.90 -11.47 -22.40
CA MET A 270 10.58 -11.03 -22.83
C MET A 270 10.16 -11.77 -24.12
N PHE A 271 11.03 -11.82 -25.11
CA PHE A 271 10.74 -12.50 -26.38
C PHE A 271 10.37 -13.97 -26.18
N LYS A 272 11.17 -14.70 -25.40
CA LYS A 272 10.88 -16.11 -25.07
C LYS A 272 9.54 -16.29 -24.33
N LYS A 273 9.16 -15.36 -23.50
CA LYS A 273 7.89 -15.40 -22.76
C LYS A 273 6.69 -15.16 -23.67
N PHE A 274 6.78 -14.17 -24.58
CA PHE A 274 5.69 -13.81 -25.48
C PHE A 274 5.61 -14.72 -26.72
N PHE A 275 6.75 -15.29 -27.13
CA PHE A 275 6.86 -16.12 -28.31
C PHE A 275 7.58 -17.45 -28.02
N PRO A 276 7.01 -18.34 -27.18
CA PRO A 276 7.69 -19.53 -26.67
C PRO A 276 8.12 -20.51 -27.75
N ASN A 277 7.45 -20.49 -28.90
CA ASN A 277 7.73 -21.39 -30.03
C ASN A 277 8.63 -20.79 -31.12
N ARG A 278 9.14 -19.55 -30.92
CA ARG A 278 10.00 -18.87 -31.89
C ARG A 278 11.46 -18.93 -31.45
N VAL A 279 12.32 -19.18 -32.41
CA VAL A 279 13.79 -19.29 -32.21
C VAL A 279 14.58 -18.17 -32.88
N ASP A 280 13.88 -17.25 -33.57
CA ASP A 280 14.46 -16.21 -34.41
C ASP A 280 14.75 -14.90 -33.66
N PHE A 281 15.07 -14.99 -32.37
CA PHE A 281 15.34 -13.81 -31.53
C PHE A 281 16.36 -12.84 -32.11
N ASN A 282 17.47 -13.35 -32.66
CA ASN A 282 18.52 -12.50 -33.25
C ASN A 282 18.01 -11.69 -34.45
N ILE A 283 17.13 -12.27 -35.26
CA ILE A 283 16.48 -11.57 -36.38
C ILE A 283 15.57 -10.48 -35.88
N PHE A 284 14.79 -10.80 -34.83
CA PHE A 284 13.89 -9.83 -34.15
C PHE A 284 14.73 -8.69 -33.55
N PHE A 285 15.75 -9.01 -32.75
CA PHE A 285 16.58 -8.03 -32.05
C PHE A 285 17.26 -7.05 -33.03
N ASN A 286 17.83 -7.54 -34.13
CA ASN A 286 18.47 -6.70 -35.16
C ASN A 286 17.49 -5.74 -35.87
N LYS A 287 16.17 -5.93 -35.74
CA LYS A 287 15.17 -5.04 -36.32
C LYS A 287 14.73 -3.91 -35.38
N ILE A 288 14.99 -4.05 -34.09
CA ILE A 288 14.55 -3.09 -33.04
C ILE A 288 15.73 -2.35 -32.42
N SER A 289 16.95 -2.80 -32.60
CA SER A 289 18.18 -2.12 -32.21
C SER A 289 18.69 -1.21 -33.36
#